data_0a09edfad7a3e4e2f8602d25dee69fd4
#
_entry.id   0a09edfad7a3e4e2f8602d25dee69fd4
#
_cell.length_a   1.000
_cell.length_b   1.000
_cell.length_c   1.000
_cell.angle_alpha   90.00
_cell.angle_beta   90.00
_cell.angle_gamma   90.00
#
_symmetry.space_group_name_H-M   'P 1'
#
loop_
_entity.id
_entity.type
_entity.pdbx_description
1 polymer ?
#
loop_
_entity_poly.entity_id
_entity_poly.type
_entity_poly.pdbx_seq_one_letter_code
_entity_poly.pdbx_strand_id
1 'polypeptide(L)'
;MALHRRTLRTRGLTVLAAVTVAAAAAAGTAQARMIGAFEVGGAIETEYDQVGGAALGDPTGPEADAAAGGKYQTFANNAAIYWHPDTNANTVAGQIRDKYAALGNESGTLGYPVTRELSTPAGNGRFNHFQRGSIYWSVGTGAHQISGPIKDKWAALGWESSPLGFPLTDVAEAGKADGQFTMFPTGAIYWSSTTGAHAVWGSIQADWIRAGAENGRYGYPTSDEYDYQGGKAQDFQGGKITWKPAG
;
A
#
# COMPACT_ATOMS: atom_id res chain seq x y z
N MET A 1 17.90 -66.52 -7.39
CA MET A 1 18.67 -65.45 -6.81
C MET A 1 18.61 -64.24 -7.76
N ALA A 2 17.62 -63.37 -7.58
CA ALA A 2 17.37 -62.21 -8.46
C ALA A 2 17.27 -60.93 -7.60
N LEU A 3 18.26 -60.03 -7.73
CA LEU A 3 18.32 -58.75 -7.05
C LEU A 3 17.34 -57.78 -7.68
N HIS A 4 16.39 -57.29 -6.88
CA HIS A 4 15.54 -56.14 -7.21
C HIS A 4 16.33 -54.85 -6.96
N ARG A 5 16.66 -54.09 -8.02
CA ARG A 5 17.15 -52.73 -7.92
C ARG A 5 15.97 -51.76 -7.78
N ARG A 6 15.86 -51.14 -6.60
CA ARG A 6 14.97 -49.99 -6.35
C ARG A 6 15.60 -48.73 -6.94
N THR A 7 14.94 -48.15 -7.93
CA THR A 7 15.27 -46.82 -8.46
C THR A 7 14.70 -45.75 -7.54
N LEU A 8 15.59 -44.98 -6.90
CA LEU A 8 15.22 -43.73 -6.22
C LEU A 8 14.88 -42.67 -7.29
N ARG A 9 13.67 -42.18 -7.28
CA ARG A 9 13.29 -40.97 -8.02
C ARG A 9 13.69 -39.74 -7.19
N THR A 10 14.76 -39.07 -7.59
CA THR A 10 15.12 -37.74 -7.12
C THR A 10 14.11 -36.73 -7.66
N ARG A 11 13.32 -36.12 -6.77
CA ARG A 11 12.51 -34.93 -7.07
C ARG A 11 13.47 -33.75 -7.18
N GLY A 12 13.65 -33.24 -8.40
CA GLY A 12 14.40 -32.03 -8.63
C GLY A 12 13.70 -30.82 -8.01
N LEU A 13 14.37 -30.20 -7.07
CA LEU A 13 14.01 -28.88 -6.54
C LEU A 13 14.40 -27.86 -7.61
N THR A 14 13.44 -27.25 -8.29
CA THR A 14 13.68 -26.15 -9.20
C THR A 14 13.89 -24.89 -8.35
N VAL A 15 15.13 -24.52 -8.14
CA VAL A 15 15.49 -23.24 -7.56
C VAL A 15 15.26 -22.17 -8.61
N LEU A 16 14.23 -21.35 -8.42
CA LEU A 16 14.00 -20.15 -9.21
C LEU A 16 15.07 -19.13 -8.80
N ALA A 17 16.13 -19.01 -9.61
CA ALA A 17 17.12 -17.96 -9.44
C ALA A 17 16.47 -16.62 -9.80
N ALA A 18 16.22 -15.78 -8.80
CA ALA A 18 15.89 -14.38 -9.03
C ALA A 18 17.10 -13.69 -9.65
N VAL A 19 17.03 -13.40 -10.94
CA VAL A 19 18.02 -12.55 -11.62
C VAL A 19 17.75 -11.12 -11.17
N THR A 20 18.49 -10.64 -10.18
CA THR A 20 18.61 -9.22 -9.88
C THR A 20 19.47 -8.60 -10.99
N VAL A 21 18.83 -7.99 -11.97
CA VAL A 21 19.52 -7.09 -12.91
C VAL A 21 19.81 -5.81 -12.14
N ALA A 22 21.01 -5.72 -11.59
CA ALA A 22 21.57 -4.45 -11.15
C ALA A 22 21.92 -3.65 -12.40
N ALA A 23 21.00 -2.83 -12.88
CA ALA A 23 21.32 -1.79 -13.85
C ALA A 23 22.17 -0.74 -13.10
N ALA A 24 23.48 -0.83 -13.23
CA ALA A 24 24.37 0.27 -12.93
C ALA A 24 24.06 1.39 -13.95
N ALA A 25 23.15 2.29 -13.58
CA ALA A 25 22.99 3.54 -14.29
C ALA A 25 24.32 4.30 -14.12
N ALA A 26 25.06 4.48 -15.21
CA ALA A 26 26.13 5.46 -15.29
C ALA A 26 25.47 6.81 -14.93
N ALA A 27 25.79 7.33 -13.73
CA ALA A 27 25.42 8.68 -13.35
C ALA A 27 26.25 9.65 -14.20
N GLY A 28 25.81 9.86 -15.44
CA GLY A 28 26.13 11.08 -16.15
C GLY A 28 25.52 12.21 -15.29
N THR A 29 26.31 13.19 -14.92
CA THR A 29 25.82 14.43 -14.32
C THR A 29 24.85 15.05 -15.32
N ALA A 30 23.54 14.81 -15.15
CA ALA A 30 22.52 15.48 -15.93
C ALA A 30 22.75 16.98 -15.71
N GLN A 31 23.06 17.70 -16.78
CA GLN A 31 23.28 19.12 -16.73
C GLN A 31 21.89 19.75 -16.65
N ALA A 32 21.61 20.45 -15.55
CA ALA A 32 20.31 21.07 -15.34
C ALA A 32 19.91 21.93 -16.57
N ARG A 33 18.65 21.85 -16.96
CA ARG A 33 18.13 22.60 -18.13
C ARG A 33 16.92 23.44 -17.73
N MET A 34 16.74 24.53 -18.46
CA MET A 34 15.53 25.34 -18.33
C MET A 34 14.33 24.59 -18.93
N ILE A 35 13.26 24.44 -18.14
CA ILE A 35 11.94 23.96 -18.58
C ILE A 35 10.95 25.06 -18.16
N GLY A 36 10.26 25.66 -19.13
CA GLY A 36 9.48 26.85 -18.83
C GLY A 36 10.32 27.95 -18.19
N ALA A 37 9.93 28.41 -17.02
CA ALA A 37 10.58 29.52 -16.31
C ALA A 37 11.65 29.09 -15.28
N PHE A 38 11.80 27.79 -15.03
CA PHE A 38 12.66 27.28 -13.96
C PHE A 38 13.62 26.19 -14.45
N GLU A 39 14.75 26.11 -13.78
CA GLU A 39 15.73 25.07 -13.98
C GLU A 39 15.25 23.75 -13.34
N VAL A 40 15.44 22.64 -14.07
CA VAL A 40 15.22 21.28 -13.58
C VAL A 40 16.52 20.52 -13.76
N GLY A 41 17.03 19.88 -12.71
CA GLY A 41 18.34 19.24 -12.79
C GLY A 41 18.47 17.95 -11.99
N GLY A 42 19.61 17.29 -12.18
CA GLY A 42 19.99 16.12 -11.40
C GLY A 42 19.03 14.95 -11.46
N ALA A 43 18.74 14.37 -10.28
CA ALA A 43 17.85 13.23 -10.17
C ALA A 43 16.38 13.60 -10.46
N ILE A 44 15.97 14.85 -10.15
CA ILE A 44 14.63 15.35 -10.44
C ILE A 44 14.41 15.45 -11.94
N GLU A 45 15.39 15.94 -12.70
CA GLU A 45 15.33 15.97 -14.16
C GLU A 45 15.24 14.55 -14.75
N THR A 46 16.04 13.65 -14.22
CA THR A 46 16.02 12.24 -14.66
C THR A 46 14.63 11.63 -14.49
N GLU A 47 14.00 11.82 -13.33
CA GLU A 47 12.64 11.34 -13.08
C GLU A 47 11.62 12.05 -13.98
N TYR A 48 11.73 13.38 -14.15
CA TYR A 48 10.87 14.17 -15.03
C TYR A 48 10.85 13.60 -16.46
N ASP A 49 12.03 13.29 -17.00
CA ASP A 49 12.14 12.70 -18.34
C ASP A 49 11.56 11.28 -18.42
N GLN A 50 11.80 10.46 -17.39
CA GLN A 50 11.32 9.08 -17.36
C GLN A 50 9.79 8.97 -17.30
N VAL A 51 9.12 9.91 -16.66
CA VAL A 51 7.65 9.91 -16.60
C VAL A 51 7.00 10.63 -17.77
N GLY A 52 7.82 11.15 -18.73
CA GLY A 52 7.34 11.91 -19.87
C GLY A 52 6.88 13.29 -19.45
N GLY A 53 7.84 14.17 -19.15
CA GLY A 53 7.70 15.48 -18.51
C GLY A 53 6.47 16.31 -18.85
N ALA A 54 6.00 16.26 -20.11
CA ALA A 54 4.75 16.92 -20.52
C ALA A 54 3.52 16.50 -19.70
N ALA A 55 3.51 15.29 -19.13
CA ALA A 55 2.43 14.82 -18.28
C ALA A 55 2.40 15.56 -16.93
N LEU A 56 3.55 15.99 -16.44
CA LEU A 56 3.69 16.79 -15.23
C LEU A 56 3.45 18.28 -15.47
N GLY A 57 3.65 18.74 -16.72
CA GLY A 57 3.69 20.16 -17.09
C GLY A 57 5.00 20.84 -16.70
N ASP A 58 5.06 22.16 -16.89
CA ASP A 58 6.23 22.95 -16.53
C ASP A 58 6.38 23.05 -15.00
N PRO A 59 7.60 23.19 -14.49
CA PRO A 59 7.82 23.46 -13.08
C PRO A 59 7.16 24.79 -12.67
N THR A 60 6.58 24.83 -11.47
CA THR A 60 5.89 25.99 -10.92
C THR A 60 6.77 26.80 -9.95
N GLY A 61 7.96 26.31 -9.68
CA GLY A 61 8.97 26.92 -8.83
C GLY A 61 10.34 26.27 -9.02
N PRO A 62 11.40 26.85 -8.45
CA PRO A 62 12.72 26.22 -8.45
C PRO A 62 12.71 24.94 -7.59
N GLU A 63 13.76 24.11 -7.77
CA GLU A 63 14.06 23.06 -6.80
C GLU A 63 14.23 23.67 -5.42
N ALA A 64 13.63 23.04 -4.42
CA ALA A 64 13.67 23.47 -3.02
C ALA A 64 14.17 22.35 -2.11
N ASP A 65 14.75 22.76 -0.97
CA ASP A 65 15.15 21.83 0.07
C ASP A 65 13.93 21.21 0.74
N ALA A 66 14.05 19.91 1.05
CA ALA A 66 13.08 19.13 1.75
C ALA A 66 13.66 18.57 3.05
N ALA A 67 12.86 17.92 3.87
CA ALA A 67 13.30 17.39 5.15
C ALA A 67 14.48 16.39 5.00
N ALA A 68 15.28 16.25 6.05
CA ALA A 68 16.37 15.27 6.16
C ALA A 68 17.39 15.32 5.00
N GLY A 69 17.58 16.49 4.36
CA GLY A 69 18.55 16.68 3.27
C GLY A 69 18.06 16.25 1.90
N GLY A 70 16.77 16.00 1.76
CA GLY A 70 16.15 15.77 0.47
C GLY A 70 15.84 17.05 -0.29
N LYS A 71 15.21 16.90 -1.45
CA LYS A 71 14.80 18.00 -2.34
C LYS A 71 13.46 17.68 -2.98
N TYR A 72 12.77 18.72 -3.44
CA TYR A 72 11.57 18.56 -4.24
C TYR A 72 11.41 19.68 -5.25
N GLN A 73 10.61 19.43 -6.28
CA GLN A 73 10.16 20.44 -7.22
C GLN A 73 8.71 20.17 -7.60
N THR A 74 7.94 21.26 -7.74
CA THR A 74 6.50 21.18 -8.07
C THR A 74 6.27 21.53 -9.53
N PHE A 75 5.21 20.93 -10.13
CA PHE A 75 4.87 21.03 -11.55
C PHE A 75 3.39 21.38 -11.74
N ALA A 76 3.07 21.93 -12.92
CA ALA A 76 1.77 22.56 -13.20
C ALA A 76 0.55 21.61 -13.11
N ASN A 77 0.72 20.32 -13.44
CA ASN A 77 -0.40 19.36 -13.49
C ASN A 77 -0.63 18.67 -12.14
N ASN A 78 -0.63 19.43 -11.06
CA ASN A 78 -0.74 18.91 -9.69
C ASN A 78 0.25 17.77 -9.41
N ALA A 79 1.50 17.96 -9.78
CA ALA A 79 2.55 16.98 -9.61
C ALA A 79 3.73 17.56 -8.82
N ALA A 80 4.48 16.69 -8.17
CA ALA A 80 5.76 17.02 -7.57
C ALA A 80 6.70 15.82 -7.69
N ILE A 81 7.99 16.10 -7.81
CA ILE A 81 9.04 15.09 -7.72
C ILE A 81 9.78 15.34 -6.41
N TYR A 82 9.89 14.30 -5.59
CA TYR A 82 10.67 14.30 -4.35
C TYR A 82 11.90 13.44 -4.52
N TRP A 83 13.02 13.95 -4.10
CA TRP A 83 14.30 13.23 -4.08
C TRP A 83 14.86 13.14 -2.67
N HIS A 84 15.40 11.98 -2.35
CA HIS A 84 16.23 11.74 -1.16
C HIS A 84 17.29 10.69 -1.51
N PRO A 85 18.50 10.72 -0.93
CA PRO A 85 19.55 9.75 -1.24
C PRO A 85 19.13 8.30 -1.02
N ASP A 86 18.26 8.03 -0.04
CA ASP A 86 17.78 6.67 0.27
C ASP A 86 16.65 6.19 -0.65
N THR A 87 15.93 7.08 -1.33
CA THR A 87 14.74 6.71 -2.12
C THR A 87 14.85 7.07 -3.60
N ASN A 88 15.89 7.82 -4.00
CA ASN A 88 16.01 8.47 -5.30
C ASN A 88 14.85 9.46 -5.57
N ALA A 89 14.73 9.92 -6.82
CA ALA A 89 13.65 10.80 -7.23
C ALA A 89 12.39 10.00 -7.59
N ASN A 90 11.25 10.41 -7.05
CA ASN A 90 9.97 9.75 -7.30
C ASN A 90 8.86 10.79 -7.45
N THR A 91 8.02 10.59 -8.45
CA THR A 91 6.87 11.45 -8.76
C THR A 91 5.67 11.08 -7.89
N VAL A 92 4.99 12.12 -7.38
CA VAL A 92 3.67 12.04 -6.74
C VAL A 92 2.76 13.03 -7.43
N ALA A 93 1.55 12.61 -7.87
CA ALA A 93 0.68 13.47 -8.66
C ALA A 93 -0.79 13.34 -8.28
N GLY A 94 -1.62 14.27 -8.78
CA GLY A 94 -3.07 14.25 -8.65
C GLY A 94 -3.56 14.13 -7.21
N GLN A 95 -4.62 13.35 -6.99
CA GLN A 95 -5.22 13.17 -5.66
C GLN A 95 -4.31 12.44 -4.66
N ILE A 96 -3.36 11.64 -5.13
CA ILE A 96 -2.34 11.06 -4.25
C ILE A 96 -1.44 12.15 -3.70
N ARG A 97 -1.05 13.14 -4.53
CA ARG A 97 -0.29 14.30 -4.07
C ARG A 97 -1.07 15.14 -3.07
N ASP A 98 -2.38 15.38 -3.33
CA ASP A 98 -3.23 16.13 -2.41
C ASP A 98 -3.32 15.45 -1.04
N LYS A 99 -3.52 14.12 -1.03
CA LYS A 99 -3.50 13.32 0.20
C LYS A 99 -2.15 13.36 0.90
N TYR A 100 -1.06 13.21 0.15
CA TYR A 100 0.30 13.27 0.70
C TYR A 100 0.60 14.62 1.34
N ALA A 101 0.18 15.72 0.70
CA ALA A 101 0.30 17.05 1.27
C ALA A 101 -0.53 17.22 2.56
N ALA A 102 -1.75 16.70 2.58
CA ALA A 102 -2.59 16.70 3.79
C ALA A 102 -1.99 15.90 4.95
N LEU A 103 -1.14 14.92 4.66
CA LEU A 103 -0.41 14.11 5.64
C LEU A 103 0.96 14.69 6.02
N GLY A 104 1.31 15.89 5.54
CA GLY A 104 2.55 16.61 5.90
C GLY A 104 3.73 16.31 4.97
N ASN A 105 3.49 15.81 3.75
CA ASN A 105 4.52 15.48 2.76
C ASN A 105 5.60 14.55 3.35
N GLU A 106 6.87 14.74 2.97
CA GLU A 106 8.01 13.94 3.42
C GLU A 106 8.31 14.09 4.92
N SER A 107 7.91 15.20 5.52
CA SER A 107 8.02 15.44 6.96
C SER A 107 6.93 14.75 7.77
N GLY A 108 5.87 14.30 7.10
CA GLY A 108 4.73 13.63 7.72
C GLY A 108 4.96 12.16 8.05
N THR A 109 3.86 11.46 8.35
CA THR A 109 3.90 10.07 8.83
C THR A 109 4.42 9.08 7.80
N LEU A 110 4.30 9.38 6.50
CA LEU A 110 4.68 8.46 5.42
C LEU A 110 6.17 8.54 5.04
N GLY A 111 6.83 9.68 5.24
CA GLY A 111 8.19 9.92 4.74
C GLY A 111 8.24 10.07 3.22
N TYR A 112 9.40 9.91 2.63
CA TYR A 112 9.63 10.06 1.20
C TYR A 112 8.95 8.97 0.36
N PRO A 113 8.52 9.29 -0.88
CA PRO A 113 8.05 8.27 -1.83
C PRO A 113 9.23 7.37 -2.24
N VAL A 114 8.98 6.06 -2.26
CA VAL A 114 9.94 5.02 -2.69
C VAL A 114 9.60 4.46 -4.07
N THR A 115 8.44 4.80 -4.60
CA THR A 115 8.05 4.56 -5.99
C THR A 115 7.50 5.84 -6.59
N ARG A 116 7.59 5.99 -7.91
CA ARG A 116 6.72 6.93 -8.63
C ARG A 116 5.27 6.48 -8.55
N GLU A 117 4.34 7.31 -9.00
CA GLU A 117 2.95 6.91 -9.15
C GLU A 117 2.82 5.78 -10.18
N LEU A 118 2.18 4.69 -9.78
CA LEU A 118 1.97 3.49 -10.58
C LEU A 118 0.47 3.22 -10.75
N SER A 119 0.11 2.59 -11.88
CA SER A 119 -1.23 2.02 -12.05
C SER A 119 -1.36 0.75 -11.21
N THR A 120 -2.53 0.53 -10.62
CA THR A 120 -2.82 -0.73 -9.95
C THR A 120 -2.95 -1.87 -10.97
N PRO A 121 -2.62 -3.12 -10.60
CA PRO A 121 -2.77 -4.29 -11.48
C PRO A 121 -4.19 -4.45 -12.06
N ALA A 122 -5.22 -4.14 -11.29
CA ALA A 122 -6.61 -4.14 -11.76
C ALA A 122 -6.93 -3.02 -12.77
N GLY A 123 -6.01 -2.06 -13.00
CA GLY A 123 -6.10 -1.01 -14.01
C GLY A 123 -7.09 0.13 -13.70
N ASN A 124 -7.73 0.13 -12.53
CA ASN A 124 -8.78 1.07 -12.15
C ASN A 124 -8.36 2.03 -11.03
N GLY A 125 -7.09 2.06 -10.66
CA GLY A 125 -6.56 2.93 -9.63
C GLY A 125 -5.09 3.28 -9.83
N ARG A 126 -4.59 4.06 -8.89
CA ARG A 126 -3.20 4.52 -8.80
C ARG A 126 -2.68 4.36 -7.40
N PHE A 127 -1.38 4.26 -7.24
CA PHE A 127 -0.74 4.23 -5.94
C PHE A 127 0.69 4.75 -5.97
N ASN A 128 1.17 5.20 -4.83
CA ASN A 128 2.58 5.37 -4.48
C ASN A 128 2.88 4.60 -3.21
N HIS A 129 4.05 3.97 -3.17
CA HIS A 129 4.65 3.53 -1.92
C HIS A 129 5.56 4.61 -1.35
N PHE A 130 5.58 4.70 -0.03
CA PHE A 130 6.39 5.61 0.76
C PHE A 130 7.20 4.81 1.78
N GLN A 131 8.18 5.43 2.43
CA GLN A 131 9.03 4.76 3.42
C GLN A 131 8.26 4.05 4.53
N ARG A 132 7.10 4.61 4.95
CA ARG A 132 6.31 4.10 6.09
C ARG A 132 4.86 3.75 5.75
N GLY A 133 4.52 3.58 4.49
CA GLY A 133 3.17 3.22 4.07
C GLY A 133 2.94 3.39 2.59
N SER A 134 1.68 3.55 2.22
CA SER A 134 1.27 3.74 0.82
C SER A 134 0.03 4.63 0.76
N ILE A 135 -0.16 5.30 -0.36
CA ILE A 135 -1.44 5.94 -0.71
C ILE A 135 -1.97 5.24 -1.94
N TYR A 136 -3.21 4.79 -1.87
CA TYR A 136 -3.96 4.22 -2.98
C TYR A 136 -5.12 5.14 -3.34
N TRP A 137 -5.38 5.26 -4.62
CA TRP A 137 -6.45 6.05 -5.17
C TRP A 137 -7.27 5.24 -6.16
N SER A 138 -8.60 5.39 -6.11
CA SER A 138 -9.50 5.00 -7.18
C SER A 138 -10.61 6.05 -7.35
N VAL A 139 -11.28 6.05 -8.51
CA VAL A 139 -12.42 6.94 -8.76
C VAL A 139 -13.54 6.73 -7.74
N GLY A 140 -13.74 5.48 -7.30
CA GLY A 140 -14.83 5.12 -6.40
C GLY A 140 -14.58 5.41 -4.93
N THR A 141 -13.32 5.47 -4.50
CA THR A 141 -12.97 5.61 -3.08
C THR A 141 -12.25 6.92 -2.75
N GLY A 142 -11.60 7.56 -3.73
CA GLY A 142 -10.65 8.65 -3.47
C GLY A 142 -9.26 8.14 -3.07
N ALA A 143 -8.43 9.04 -2.55
CA ALA A 143 -7.07 8.73 -2.11
C ALA A 143 -7.03 8.45 -0.61
N HIS A 144 -6.55 7.28 -0.22
CA HIS A 144 -6.44 6.86 1.18
C HIS A 144 -5.07 6.29 1.51
N GLN A 145 -4.60 6.66 2.70
CA GLN A 145 -3.36 6.16 3.27
C GLN A 145 -3.58 4.80 3.93
N ILE A 146 -2.65 3.87 3.72
CA ILE A 146 -2.61 2.58 4.41
C ILE A 146 -1.18 2.26 4.83
N SER A 147 -0.99 1.78 6.06
CA SER A 147 0.33 1.55 6.64
C SER A 147 0.33 0.43 7.68
N GLY A 148 1.52 0.04 8.13
CA GLY A 148 1.73 -0.91 9.21
C GLY A 148 1.08 -2.28 8.98
N PRO A 149 0.73 -2.99 10.05
CA PRO A 149 0.18 -4.35 9.97
C PRO A 149 -1.11 -4.46 9.15
N ILE A 150 -1.92 -3.38 9.08
CA ILE A 150 -3.14 -3.34 8.26
C ILE A 150 -2.78 -3.40 6.78
N LYS A 151 -1.77 -2.63 6.35
CA LYS A 151 -1.25 -2.68 4.98
C LYS A 151 -0.73 -4.08 4.64
N ASP A 152 0.05 -4.68 5.56
CA ASP A 152 0.65 -6.00 5.36
C ASP A 152 -0.43 -7.08 5.25
N LYS A 153 -1.50 -6.98 6.05
CA LYS A 153 -2.65 -7.86 5.95
C LYS A 153 -3.39 -7.71 4.62
N TRP A 154 -3.64 -6.49 4.18
CA TRP A 154 -4.27 -6.23 2.90
C TRP A 154 -3.42 -6.72 1.73
N ALA A 155 -2.09 -6.58 1.81
CA ALA A 155 -1.15 -7.15 0.87
C ALA A 155 -1.27 -8.68 0.78
N ALA A 156 -1.31 -9.36 1.94
CA ALA A 156 -1.46 -10.81 2.02
C ALA A 156 -2.80 -11.32 1.45
N LEU A 157 -3.84 -10.48 1.45
CA LEU A 157 -5.14 -10.77 0.83
C LEU A 157 -5.18 -10.51 -0.68
N GLY A 158 -4.17 -9.85 -1.28
CA GLY A 158 -4.10 -9.56 -2.72
C GLY A 158 -4.42 -8.11 -3.08
N TRP A 159 -4.24 -7.16 -2.15
CA TRP A 159 -4.41 -5.72 -2.36
C TRP A 159 -5.84 -5.37 -2.83
N GLU A 160 -5.98 -4.43 -3.77
CA GLU A 160 -7.26 -4.01 -4.35
C GLU A 160 -7.96 -5.10 -5.17
N SER A 161 -7.25 -6.16 -5.55
CA SER A 161 -7.82 -7.33 -6.23
C SER A 161 -8.46 -8.33 -5.25
N SER A 162 -8.26 -8.13 -3.94
CA SER A 162 -8.94 -8.91 -2.91
C SER A 162 -10.45 -8.62 -2.87
N PRO A 163 -11.25 -9.46 -2.20
CA PRO A 163 -12.67 -9.16 -1.97
C PRO A 163 -12.93 -7.82 -1.26
N LEU A 164 -11.95 -7.27 -0.54
CA LEU A 164 -12.07 -5.98 0.15
C LEU A 164 -12.11 -4.79 -0.81
N GLY A 165 -11.39 -4.87 -1.94
CA GLY A 165 -11.24 -3.74 -2.87
C GLY A 165 -10.27 -2.66 -2.34
N PHE A 166 -10.45 -1.41 -2.81
CA PHE A 166 -9.65 -0.25 -2.39
C PHE A 166 -10.04 0.26 -1.00
N PRO A 167 -9.12 0.85 -0.23
CA PRO A 167 -9.45 1.50 1.04
C PRO A 167 -10.51 2.60 0.86
N LEU A 168 -11.45 2.68 1.80
CA LEU A 168 -12.44 3.76 1.91
C LEU A 168 -12.06 4.80 2.95
N THR A 169 -11.15 4.47 3.84
CA THR A 169 -10.64 5.36 4.89
C THR A 169 -9.14 5.23 5.01
N ASP A 170 -8.50 6.25 5.55
CA ASP A 170 -7.14 6.13 6.07
C ASP A 170 -7.13 5.12 7.23
N VAL A 171 -5.92 4.66 7.63
CA VAL A 171 -5.78 3.96 8.91
C VAL A 171 -6.16 4.92 10.03
N ALA A 172 -7.09 4.50 10.87
CA ALA A 172 -7.61 5.26 11.99
C ALA A 172 -7.51 4.46 13.29
N GLU A 173 -7.49 5.18 14.42
CA GLU A 173 -7.57 4.56 15.74
C GLU A 173 -8.94 3.91 15.92
N ALA A 174 -8.97 2.69 16.46
CA ALA A 174 -10.20 2.01 16.84
C ALA A 174 -10.70 2.51 18.18
N GLY A 175 -11.99 2.29 18.46
CA GLY A 175 -12.64 2.75 19.71
C GLY A 175 -12.10 2.11 20.97
N LYS A 176 -11.42 0.97 20.90
CA LYS A 176 -10.77 0.29 22.02
C LYS A 176 -9.26 0.49 21.95
N ALA A 177 -8.62 0.72 23.10
CA ALA A 177 -7.20 1.02 23.23
C ALA A 177 -6.29 0.08 22.42
N ASP A 178 -5.20 0.62 21.89
CA ASP A 178 -4.16 -0.04 21.10
C ASP A 178 -4.63 -0.65 19.77
N GLY A 179 -5.81 -0.26 19.27
CA GLY A 179 -6.33 -0.78 18.02
C GLY A 179 -6.36 0.24 16.91
N GLN A 180 -6.27 -0.27 15.69
CA GLN A 180 -6.39 0.50 14.44
C GLN A 180 -7.27 -0.25 13.45
N PHE A 181 -7.86 0.48 12.53
CA PHE A 181 -8.65 -0.11 11.47
C PHE A 181 -8.61 0.69 10.17
N THR A 182 -9.00 0.04 9.10
CA THR A 182 -9.28 0.64 7.79
C THR A 182 -10.54 -0.01 7.23
N MET A 183 -11.46 0.83 6.73
CA MET A 183 -12.67 0.38 6.07
C MET A 183 -12.44 0.15 4.58
N PHE A 184 -13.17 -0.82 4.04
CA PHE A 184 -13.21 -1.17 2.62
C PHE A 184 -14.68 -1.35 2.18
N PRO A 185 -14.97 -1.38 0.86
CA PRO A 185 -16.35 -1.52 0.36
C PRO A 185 -17.11 -2.75 0.89
N THR A 186 -16.42 -3.85 1.17
CA THR A 186 -17.05 -5.12 1.57
C THR A 186 -16.73 -5.53 2.99
N GLY A 187 -15.89 -4.78 3.71
CA GLY A 187 -15.43 -5.16 5.05
C GLY A 187 -14.48 -4.15 5.67
N ALA A 188 -13.68 -4.61 6.61
CA ALA A 188 -12.65 -3.84 7.27
C ALA A 188 -11.48 -4.74 7.68
N ILE A 189 -10.30 -4.14 7.86
CA ILE A 189 -9.20 -4.78 8.57
C ILE A 189 -9.04 -4.08 9.90
N TYR A 190 -9.04 -4.85 10.98
CA TYR A 190 -8.76 -4.40 12.33
C TYR A 190 -7.44 -4.98 12.80
N TRP A 191 -6.70 -4.17 13.51
CA TRP A 191 -5.45 -4.57 14.16
C TRP A 191 -5.47 -4.19 15.63
N SER A 192 -4.89 -5.04 16.47
CA SER A 192 -4.47 -4.68 17.83
C SER A 192 -3.12 -5.34 18.13
N SER A 193 -2.40 -4.79 19.12
CA SER A 193 -1.10 -5.34 19.54
C SER A 193 -1.20 -6.78 20.07
N THR A 194 -2.39 -7.19 20.53
CA THR A 194 -2.63 -8.51 21.13
C THR A 194 -3.15 -9.55 20.13
N THR A 195 -3.83 -9.13 19.07
CA THR A 195 -4.47 -10.06 18.13
C THR A 195 -3.80 -10.11 16.77
N GLY A 196 -3.03 -9.08 16.39
CA GLY A 196 -2.55 -8.88 15.02
C GLY A 196 -3.63 -8.27 14.13
N ALA A 197 -3.40 -8.30 12.82
CA ALA A 197 -4.31 -7.73 11.82
C ALA A 197 -5.19 -8.81 11.20
N HIS A 198 -6.51 -8.62 11.24
CA HIS A 198 -7.50 -9.54 10.69
C HIS A 198 -8.57 -8.80 9.91
N ALA A 199 -8.99 -9.41 8.79
CA ALA A 199 -10.10 -8.92 7.99
C ALA A 199 -11.44 -9.44 8.55
N VAL A 200 -12.45 -8.56 8.56
CA VAL A 200 -13.83 -8.91 8.92
C VAL A 200 -14.75 -8.39 7.83
N TRP A 201 -15.61 -9.23 7.28
CA TRP A 201 -16.51 -8.87 6.18
C TRP A 201 -17.86 -9.57 6.24
N GLY A 202 -18.77 -9.16 5.35
CA GLY A 202 -20.05 -9.84 5.12
C GLY A 202 -20.94 -9.95 6.35
N SER A 203 -21.62 -11.10 6.48
CA SER A 203 -22.59 -11.35 7.55
C SER A 203 -21.92 -11.43 8.94
N ILE A 204 -20.71 -12.00 9.02
CA ILE A 204 -19.96 -12.06 10.29
C ILE A 204 -19.63 -10.65 10.78
N GLN A 205 -19.19 -9.75 9.88
CA GLN A 205 -18.97 -8.34 10.23
C GLN A 205 -20.26 -7.68 10.70
N ALA A 206 -21.38 -7.90 10.00
CA ALA A 206 -22.67 -7.31 10.38
C ALA A 206 -23.11 -7.75 11.79
N ASP A 207 -22.93 -9.02 12.12
CA ASP A 207 -23.25 -9.57 13.45
C ASP A 207 -22.31 -9.01 14.53
N TRP A 208 -21.03 -8.89 14.22
CA TRP A 208 -20.04 -8.32 15.11
C TRP A 208 -20.29 -6.83 15.38
N ILE A 209 -20.62 -6.04 14.35
CA ILE A 209 -20.98 -4.62 14.51
C ILE A 209 -22.25 -4.48 15.39
N ARG A 210 -23.27 -5.32 15.16
CA ARG A 210 -24.50 -5.32 16.00
C ARG A 210 -24.20 -5.68 17.46
N ALA A 211 -23.15 -6.45 17.71
CA ALA A 211 -22.71 -6.81 19.06
C ALA A 211 -21.80 -5.77 19.72
N GLY A 212 -21.56 -4.61 19.07
CA GLY A 212 -20.74 -3.51 19.58
C GLY A 212 -19.31 -3.48 19.06
N ALA A 213 -19.01 -4.21 17.97
CA ALA A 213 -17.70 -4.30 17.35
C ALA A 213 -16.58 -4.62 18.35
N GLU A 214 -15.42 -3.97 18.25
CA GLU A 214 -14.28 -4.18 19.14
C GLU A 214 -14.56 -3.78 20.60
N ASN A 215 -15.53 -2.88 20.80
CA ASN A 215 -15.97 -2.45 22.15
C ASN A 215 -17.03 -3.38 22.75
N GLY A 216 -17.63 -4.25 21.94
CA GLY A 216 -18.65 -5.18 22.35
C GLY A 216 -18.10 -6.45 23.01
N ARG A 217 -19.01 -7.41 23.24
CA ARG A 217 -18.69 -8.67 23.94
C ARG A 217 -17.64 -9.53 23.24
N TYR A 218 -17.49 -9.38 21.93
CA TYR A 218 -16.55 -10.18 21.16
C TYR A 218 -15.12 -9.61 21.15
N GLY A 219 -14.96 -8.29 21.34
CA GLY A 219 -13.63 -7.67 21.23
C GLY A 219 -13.07 -7.73 19.81
N TYR A 220 -11.74 -7.67 19.65
CA TYR A 220 -11.06 -7.75 18.37
C TYR A 220 -11.10 -9.15 17.76
N PRO A 221 -11.09 -9.27 16.40
CA PRO A 221 -10.91 -10.56 15.73
C PRO A 221 -9.52 -11.13 16.04
N THR A 222 -9.45 -12.47 16.21
CA THR A 222 -8.23 -13.23 16.48
C THR A 222 -7.89 -14.21 15.34
N SER A 223 -8.76 -14.32 14.35
CA SER A 223 -8.56 -15.06 13.11
C SER A 223 -9.16 -14.31 11.93
N ASP A 224 -8.81 -14.69 10.72
CA ASP A 224 -9.63 -14.40 9.54
C ASP A 224 -10.83 -15.35 9.49
N GLU A 225 -11.78 -15.05 8.60
CA GLU A 225 -12.90 -15.95 8.31
C GLU A 225 -12.40 -17.27 7.73
N TYR A 226 -12.97 -18.39 8.19
CA TYR A 226 -12.67 -19.75 7.74
C TYR A 226 -13.94 -20.60 7.57
N ASP A 227 -13.81 -21.71 6.82
CA ASP A 227 -14.92 -22.65 6.61
C ASP A 227 -15.26 -23.40 7.90
N TYR A 228 -16.55 -23.45 8.24
CA TYR A 228 -17.04 -24.09 9.46
C TYR A 228 -18.43 -24.68 9.29
N GLN A 229 -18.57 -26.00 9.45
CA GLN A 229 -19.85 -26.73 9.46
C GLN A 229 -20.82 -26.36 8.31
N GLY A 230 -20.30 -26.24 7.08
CA GLY A 230 -21.08 -25.90 5.89
C GLY A 230 -21.42 -24.41 5.76
N GLY A 231 -20.76 -23.56 6.54
CA GLY A 231 -20.81 -22.11 6.49
C GLY A 231 -19.45 -21.50 6.76
N LYS A 232 -19.44 -20.36 7.41
CA LYS A 232 -18.23 -19.61 7.79
C LYS A 232 -18.20 -19.36 9.29
N ALA A 233 -16.99 -19.19 9.82
CA ALA A 233 -16.77 -18.78 11.19
C ALA A 233 -15.58 -17.83 11.28
N GLN A 234 -15.55 -17.02 12.31
CA GLN A 234 -14.42 -16.19 12.68
C GLN A 234 -14.30 -16.17 14.20
N ASP A 235 -13.07 -16.27 14.70
CA ASP A 235 -12.78 -16.20 16.13
C ASP A 235 -12.46 -14.76 16.53
N PHE A 236 -12.88 -14.40 17.72
CA PHE A 236 -12.70 -13.10 18.36
C PHE A 236 -12.20 -13.31 19.80
N GLN A 237 -11.71 -12.28 20.45
CA GLN A 237 -11.23 -12.36 21.85
C GLN A 237 -12.27 -12.92 22.81
N GLY A 238 -13.55 -12.62 22.63
CA GLY A 238 -14.67 -13.02 23.51
C GLY A 238 -15.48 -14.19 22.99
N GLY A 239 -15.03 -14.88 21.91
CA GLY A 239 -15.73 -16.06 21.38
C GLY A 239 -15.73 -16.12 19.86
N LYS A 240 -16.67 -16.86 19.31
CA LYS A 240 -16.78 -17.17 17.87
C LYS A 240 -18.11 -16.63 17.31
N ILE A 241 -18.07 -16.06 16.11
CA ILE A 241 -19.26 -15.77 15.31
C ILE A 241 -19.29 -16.75 14.15
N THR A 242 -20.45 -17.32 13.87
CA THR A 242 -20.67 -18.26 12.78
C THR A 242 -21.79 -17.76 11.87
N TRP A 243 -21.67 -18.05 10.60
CA TRP A 243 -22.69 -17.79 9.59
C TRP A 243 -22.92 -19.04 8.73
N LYS A 244 -24.17 -19.30 8.37
CA LYS A 244 -24.54 -20.32 7.39
C LYS A 244 -25.46 -19.70 6.34
N PRO A 245 -25.32 -20.10 5.05
CA PRO A 245 -26.31 -19.74 4.04
C PRO A 245 -27.68 -20.26 4.48
N ALA A 246 -28.74 -19.48 4.19
CA ALA A 246 -30.09 -19.97 4.30
C ALA A 246 -30.26 -21.14 3.31
N GLY A 247 -30.70 -22.28 3.81
CA GLY A 247 -31.00 -23.47 3.00
C GLY A 247 -32.21 -23.24 2.12
#